data_7e27d66af04d78b1f17ed03f80301774
#
_entry.id   7e27d66af04d78b1f17ed03f80301774
#
_cell.length_a   1.000
_cell.length_b   1.000
_cell.length_c   1.000
_cell.angle_alpha   90.00
_cell.angle_beta   90.00
_cell.angle_gamma   90.00
#
_symmetry.space_group_name_H-M   'P 1'
#
loop_
_entity.id
_entity.type
_entity.pdbx_description
1 polymer ?
#
loop_
_entity_poly.entity_id
_entity_poly.type
_entity_poly.pdbx_seq_one_letter_code
_entity_poly.pdbx_strand_id
1 'polypeptide(L)'
;MATAPTTDPTTDFHVFDTTLRDGAQREGISYSVADKLAVARLLDDVGVGFIEGGWPGALPKDTEFFARARTELHLRHAQLVAFGATRKAGVRVEDDPQVRALLDSGAPVVCLVAKSDVRHVREALRTTLEENLAMVADTVAFLVGQGRRVFLDCEHFFDGYAADLSLIHI
;
A
#
# COMPACT_ATOMS: atom_id res chain seq x y z
N MET A 1 -6.85 -23.94 16.66
CA MET A 1 -5.98 -23.36 15.62
C MET A 1 -6.66 -23.63 14.28
N ALA A 2 -7.34 -22.63 13.73
CA ALA A 2 -7.92 -22.74 12.39
C ALA A 2 -6.80 -22.43 11.39
N THR A 3 -6.47 -23.41 10.55
CA THR A 3 -5.56 -23.21 9.40
C THR A 3 -6.25 -22.27 8.42
N ALA A 4 -5.63 -21.12 8.16
CA ALA A 4 -6.06 -20.26 7.07
C ALA A 4 -6.06 -21.07 5.76
N PRO A 5 -7.05 -20.93 4.87
CA PRO A 5 -7.05 -21.60 3.60
C PRO A 5 -5.79 -21.16 2.81
N THR A 6 -4.95 -22.11 2.45
CA THR A 6 -3.86 -21.90 1.49
C THR A 6 -4.48 -21.81 0.11
N THR A 7 -4.86 -20.59 -0.30
CA THR A 7 -5.24 -20.33 -1.70
C THR A 7 -3.95 -20.31 -2.54
N ASP A 8 -3.94 -21.11 -3.59
CA ASP A 8 -2.86 -21.11 -4.58
C ASP A 8 -2.85 -19.74 -5.27
N PRO A 9 -1.79 -18.92 -5.12
CA PRO A 9 -1.75 -17.58 -5.67
C PRO A 9 -1.76 -17.54 -7.21
N THR A 10 -1.69 -18.70 -7.87
CA THR A 10 -1.66 -18.82 -9.33
C THR A 10 -3.04 -19.01 -9.96
N THR A 11 -4.08 -19.27 -9.18
CA THR A 11 -5.43 -19.62 -9.69
C THR A 11 -6.53 -18.66 -9.28
N ASP A 12 -6.32 -17.80 -8.29
CA ASP A 12 -7.35 -16.93 -7.76
C ASP A 12 -7.27 -15.52 -8.36
N PHE A 13 -8.34 -15.11 -9.04
CA PHE A 13 -8.52 -13.72 -9.47
C PHE A 13 -9.04 -12.89 -8.30
N HIS A 14 -8.37 -11.77 -8.03
CA HIS A 14 -8.78 -10.83 -6.99
C HIS A 14 -9.01 -9.44 -7.57
N VAL A 15 -10.08 -8.79 -7.13
CA VAL A 15 -10.31 -7.36 -7.38
C VAL A 15 -9.60 -6.57 -6.29
N PHE A 16 -8.75 -5.62 -6.68
CA PHE A 16 -8.12 -4.64 -5.80
C PHE A 16 -8.78 -3.28 -6.02
N ASP A 17 -9.54 -2.81 -5.04
CA ASP A 17 -10.29 -1.57 -5.11
C ASP A 17 -9.55 -0.41 -4.45
N THR A 18 -9.42 0.72 -5.15
CA THR A 18 -8.73 1.93 -4.70
C THR A 18 -9.67 3.12 -4.47
N THR A 19 -10.98 2.90 -4.44
CA THR A 19 -11.98 3.97 -4.27
C THR A 19 -11.70 4.84 -3.06
N LEU A 20 -11.28 4.25 -1.95
CA LEU A 20 -11.08 4.96 -0.68
C LEU A 20 -9.71 5.66 -0.57
N ARG A 21 -8.77 5.39 -1.48
CA ARG A 21 -7.46 6.06 -1.51
C ARG A 21 -7.31 6.89 -2.79
N ASP A 22 -7.11 6.27 -3.94
CA ASP A 22 -6.90 6.97 -5.21
C ASP A 22 -8.19 7.65 -5.70
N GLY A 23 -9.30 6.95 -5.66
CA GLY A 23 -10.61 7.49 -6.00
C GLY A 23 -11.02 8.68 -5.12
N ALA A 24 -10.56 8.74 -3.87
CA ALA A 24 -10.82 9.84 -2.95
C ALA A 24 -10.03 11.14 -3.28
N GLN A 25 -9.04 11.07 -4.19
CA GLN A 25 -8.27 12.23 -4.65
C GLN A 25 -8.95 12.98 -5.78
N ARG A 26 -10.04 12.44 -6.34
CA ARG A 26 -10.79 13.07 -7.41
C ARG A 26 -11.40 14.39 -6.94
N GLU A 27 -11.36 15.41 -7.78
CA GLU A 27 -11.98 16.71 -7.51
C GLU A 27 -13.49 16.55 -7.22
N GLY A 28 -13.96 17.24 -6.20
CA GLY A 28 -15.36 17.18 -5.74
C GLY A 28 -15.69 15.99 -4.84
N ILE A 29 -14.76 15.07 -4.58
CA ILE A 29 -14.93 13.95 -3.66
C ILE A 29 -14.32 14.28 -2.31
N SER A 30 -15.12 14.13 -1.24
CA SER A 30 -14.62 14.26 0.13
C SER A 30 -15.33 13.26 1.04
N TYR A 31 -14.67 12.15 1.35
CA TYR A 31 -15.19 11.18 2.30
C TYR A 31 -14.86 11.58 3.74
N SER A 32 -15.83 11.49 4.63
CA SER A 32 -15.56 11.40 6.07
C SER A 32 -15.05 10.01 6.44
N VAL A 33 -14.52 9.83 7.64
CA VAL A 33 -14.11 8.50 8.13
C VAL A 33 -15.31 7.55 8.20
N ALA A 34 -16.49 8.06 8.56
CA ALA A 34 -17.72 7.26 8.57
C ALA A 34 -18.13 6.80 7.16
N ASP A 35 -18.00 7.68 6.15
CA ASP A 35 -18.25 7.30 4.76
C ASP A 35 -17.28 6.22 4.28
N LYS A 36 -15.99 6.35 4.61
CA LYS A 36 -14.98 5.34 4.26
C LYS A 36 -15.32 3.97 4.87
N LEU A 37 -15.73 3.94 6.13
CA LEU A 37 -16.16 2.70 6.79
C LEU A 37 -17.43 2.10 6.15
N ALA A 38 -18.38 2.93 5.76
CA ALA A 38 -19.60 2.48 5.08
C ALA A 38 -19.29 1.93 3.69
N VAL A 39 -18.48 2.63 2.90
CA VAL A 39 -18.06 2.18 1.56
C VAL A 39 -17.25 0.89 1.64
N ALA A 40 -16.35 0.76 2.62
CA ALA A 40 -15.59 -0.48 2.82
C ALA A 40 -16.49 -1.70 3.05
N ARG A 41 -17.59 -1.55 3.82
CA ARG A 41 -18.56 -2.63 4.03
C ARG A 41 -19.28 -3.00 2.73
N LEU A 42 -19.68 -2.00 1.93
CA LEU A 42 -20.34 -2.25 0.64
C LEU A 42 -19.40 -2.96 -0.35
N LEU A 43 -18.13 -2.58 -0.40
CA LEU A 43 -17.13 -3.25 -1.23
C LEU A 43 -16.91 -4.70 -0.79
N ASP A 44 -16.88 -4.96 0.51
CA ASP A 44 -16.80 -6.32 1.06
C ASP A 44 -18.05 -7.14 0.70
N ASP A 45 -19.24 -6.56 0.78
CA ASP A 45 -20.50 -7.23 0.42
C ASP A 45 -20.57 -7.59 -1.08
N VAL A 46 -19.93 -6.81 -1.94
CA VAL A 46 -19.77 -7.12 -3.38
C VAL A 46 -18.75 -8.25 -3.63
N GLY A 47 -17.89 -8.56 -2.65
CA GLY A 47 -16.90 -9.61 -2.77
C GLY A 47 -15.53 -9.16 -3.28
N VAL A 48 -15.20 -7.87 -3.13
CA VAL A 48 -13.85 -7.34 -3.43
C VAL A 48 -12.81 -8.02 -2.55
N GLY A 49 -11.67 -8.41 -3.12
CA GLY A 49 -10.61 -9.12 -2.38
C GLY A 49 -9.71 -8.20 -1.56
N PHE A 50 -9.44 -6.98 -2.06
CA PHE A 50 -8.58 -6.01 -1.39
C PHE A 50 -9.19 -4.61 -1.47
N ILE A 51 -9.20 -3.88 -0.34
CA ILE A 51 -9.69 -2.50 -0.25
C ILE A 51 -8.55 -1.60 0.24
N GLU A 52 -8.04 -0.75 -0.64
CA GLU A 52 -7.03 0.24 -0.30
C GLU A 52 -7.66 1.40 0.43
N GLY A 53 -7.50 1.40 1.76
CA GLY A 53 -8.25 2.27 2.66
C GLY A 53 -7.72 3.70 2.79
N GLY A 54 -6.48 3.97 2.38
CA GLY A 54 -5.87 5.29 2.51
C GLY A 54 -4.38 5.24 2.79
N TRP A 55 -3.79 6.43 3.04
CA TRP A 55 -2.38 6.63 3.33
C TRP A 55 -2.18 7.05 4.79
N PRO A 56 -2.04 6.10 5.73
CA PRO A 56 -1.80 6.41 7.14
C PRO A 56 -0.46 7.12 7.31
N GLY A 57 -0.42 8.11 8.19
CA GLY A 57 0.76 8.95 8.43
C GLY A 57 0.91 10.12 7.46
N ALA A 58 0.33 10.07 6.26
CA ALA A 58 0.30 11.21 5.33
C ALA A 58 -0.93 12.11 5.58
N LEU A 59 -2.10 11.51 5.78
CA LEU A 59 -3.35 12.21 6.04
C LEU A 59 -3.92 11.83 7.40
N PRO A 60 -4.22 12.80 8.29
CA PRO A 60 -4.82 12.52 9.60
C PRO A 60 -6.11 11.70 9.52
N LYS A 61 -6.96 12.01 8.53
CA LYS A 61 -8.21 11.29 8.27
C LYS A 61 -7.98 9.81 7.96
N ASP A 62 -6.95 9.49 7.20
CA ASP A 62 -6.64 8.10 6.86
C ASP A 62 -6.06 7.35 8.07
N THR A 63 -5.24 8.02 8.87
CA THR A 63 -4.78 7.46 10.15
C THR A 63 -5.97 7.14 11.08
N GLU A 64 -6.93 8.07 11.19
CA GLU A 64 -8.16 7.85 11.96
C GLU A 64 -9.01 6.70 11.38
N PHE A 65 -9.14 6.62 10.05
CA PHE A 65 -9.86 5.52 9.41
C PHE A 65 -9.31 4.17 9.82
N PHE A 66 -7.99 3.95 9.75
CA PHE A 66 -7.38 2.68 10.15
C PHE A 66 -7.54 2.41 11.65
N ALA A 67 -7.42 3.44 12.50
CA ALA A 67 -7.63 3.28 13.94
C ALA A 67 -9.05 2.79 14.25
N ARG A 68 -10.07 3.38 13.62
CA ARG A 68 -11.47 3.00 13.79
C ARG A 68 -11.81 1.67 13.13
N ALA A 69 -11.21 1.37 11.98
CA ALA A 69 -11.44 0.13 11.26
C ALA A 69 -11.12 -1.11 12.10
N ARG A 70 -10.16 -1.05 13.02
CA ARG A 70 -9.81 -2.16 13.92
C ARG A 70 -10.97 -2.66 14.77
N THR A 71 -11.90 -1.78 15.13
CA THR A 71 -13.02 -2.10 16.05
C THR A 71 -14.37 -2.02 15.38
N GLU A 72 -14.51 -1.22 14.32
CA GLU A 72 -15.78 -0.94 13.68
C GLU A 72 -15.97 -1.66 12.33
N LEU A 73 -14.88 -2.18 11.73
CA LEU A 73 -14.94 -2.80 10.41
C LEU A 73 -14.66 -4.31 10.51
N HIS A 74 -15.68 -5.10 10.18
CA HIS A 74 -15.59 -6.55 10.12
C HIS A 74 -15.83 -7.00 8.68
N LEU A 75 -14.73 -7.27 7.97
CA LEU A 75 -14.75 -7.72 6.57
C LEU A 75 -14.81 -9.24 6.52
N ARG A 76 -15.63 -9.79 5.60
CA ARG A 76 -15.82 -11.24 5.39
C ARG A 76 -14.98 -11.78 4.23
N HIS A 77 -14.79 -10.95 3.21
CA HIS A 77 -14.15 -11.30 1.94
C HIS A 77 -12.88 -10.49 1.70
N ALA A 78 -12.94 -9.18 1.95
CA ALA A 78 -11.85 -8.27 1.65
C ALA A 78 -10.78 -8.25 2.74
N GLN A 79 -9.54 -7.99 2.33
CA GLN A 79 -8.45 -7.57 3.20
C GLN A 79 -8.24 -6.06 3.06
N LEU A 80 -8.12 -5.37 4.21
CA LEU A 80 -7.83 -3.95 4.21
C LEU A 80 -6.36 -3.72 3.89
N VAL A 81 -6.09 -2.77 2.99
CA VAL A 81 -4.75 -2.41 2.51
C VAL A 81 -4.39 -1.00 2.96
N ALA A 82 -3.22 -0.82 3.56
CA ALA A 82 -2.63 0.48 3.80
C ALA A 82 -1.68 0.84 2.66
N PHE A 83 -1.89 1.99 2.03
CA PHE A 83 -1.01 2.50 0.98
C PHE A 83 0.08 3.37 1.59
N GLY A 84 1.29 3.33 1.03
CA GLY A 84 2.37 4.20 1.46
C GLY A 84 3.59 4.14 0.56
N ALA A 85 4.63 4.89 0.91
CA ALA A 85 5.89 4.89 0.21
C ALA A 85 6.91 3.95 0.89
N THR A 86 7.98 3.62 0.18
CA THR A 86 9.17 3.00 0.74
C THR A 86 9.84 3.94 1.75
N ARG A 87 10.80 3.43 2.54
CA ARG A 87 11.63 4.28 3.40
C ARG A 87 12.27 5.43 2.61
N LYS A 88 12.61 6.50 3.27
CA LYS A 88 13.36 7.60 2.67
C LYS A 88 14.83 7.22 2.44
N ALA A 89 15.44 7.83 1.41
CA ALA A 89 16.85 7.67 1.13
C ALA A 89 17.72 8.03 2.36
N GLY A 90 18.67 7.16 2.68
CA GLY A 90 19.59 7.34 3.81
C GLY A 90 18.96 7.13 5.20
N VAL A 91 17.69 6.77 5.31
CA VAL A 91 17.01 6.47 6.58
C VAL A 91 16.92 4.96 6.75
N ARG A 92 17.19 4.46 7.95
CA ARG A 92 16.96 3.04 8.26
C ARG A 92 15.46 2.75 8.25
N VAL A 93 15.05 1.61 7.73
CA VAL A 93 13.65 1.25 7.54
C VAL A 93 12.85 1.25 8.87
N GLU A 94 13.47 0.77 9.95
CA GLU A 94 12.87 0.73 11.28
C GLU A 94 12.68 2.11 11.91
N ASP A 95 13.41 3.13 11.45
CA ASP A 95 13.37 4.50 11.95
C ASP A 95 12.53 5.42 11.06
N ASP A 96 12.06 4.92 9.91
CA ASP A 96 11.26 5.72 8.98
C ASP A 96 9.82 5.90 9.51
N PRO A 97 9.37 7.16 9.74
CA PRO A 97 8.05 7.42 10.32
C PRO A 97 6.90 6.96 9.41
N GLN A 98 7.10 6.98 8.08
CA GLN A 98 6.08 6.53 7.14
C GLN A 98 5.89 5.01 7.20
N VAL A 99 7.00 4.26 7.24
CA VAL A 99 6.96 2.80 7.39
C VAL A 99 6.37 2.41 8.74
N ARG A 100 6.69 3.15 9.81
CA ARG A 100 6.04 2.94 11.12
C ARG A 100 4.54 3.18 11.07
N ALA A 101 4.09 4.26 10.41
CA ALA A 101 2.65 4.53 10.27
C ALA A 101 1.91 3.42 9.51
N LEU A 102 2.56 2.79 8.52
CA LEU A 102 2.02 1.61 7.84
C LEU A 102 1.83 0.44 8.80
N LEU A 103 2.80 0.13 9.65
CA LEU A 103 2.67 -0.92 10.68
C LEU A 103 1.59 -0.57 11.70
N ASP A 104 1.57 0.67 12.18
CA ASP A 104 0.64 1.17 13.19
C ASP A 104 -0.81 1.22 12.69
N SER A 105 -1.02 1.24 11.36
CA SER A 105 -2.35 1.11 10.76
C SER A 105 -3.05 -0.19 11.17
N GLY A 106 -2.28 -1.25 11.43
CA GLY A 106 -2.80 -2.59 11.72
C GLY A 106 -3.37 -3.32 10.51
N ALA A 107 -3.30 -2.74 9.30
CA ALA A 107 -3.74 -3.40 8.09
C ALA A 107 -2.93 -4.68 7.83
N PRO A 108 -3.58 -5.81 7.46
CA PRO A 108 -2.88 -7.05 7.16
C PRO A 108 -2.04 -6.98 5.87
N VAL A 109 -2.40 -6.06 4.99
CA VAL A 109 -1.78 -5.86 3.68
C VAL A 109 -1.27 -4.43 3.56
N VAL A 110 -0.10 -4.26 2.95
CA VAL A 110 0.48 -2.95 2.61
C VAL A 110 0.74 -2.90 1.12
N CYS A 111 0.33 -1.81 0.47
CA CYS A 111 0.70 -1.49 -0.91
C CYS A 111 1.74 -0.36 -0.88
N LEU A 112 2.92 -0.62 -1.41
CA LEU A 112 4.02 0.35 -1.47
C LEU A 112 4.14 0.93 -2.86
N VAL A 113 4.07 2.26 -2.98
CA VAL A 113 4.45 2.93 -4.22
C VAL A 113 5.97 2.97 -4.35
N ALA A 114 6.49 2.49 -5.48
CA ALA A 114 7.90 2.54 -5.83
C ALA A 114 8.09 3.22 -7.18
N LYS A 115 9.10 4.09 -7.28
CA LYS A 115 9.41 4.76 -8.55
C LYS A 115 10.18 3.80 -9.44
N SER A 116 9.61 3.52 -10.62
CA SER A 116 10.17 2.61 -11.63
C SER A 116 10.74 3.35 -12.86
N ASP A 117 10.57 4.68 -12.94
CA ASP A 117 11.16 5.54 -13.98
C ASP A 117 12.39 6.27 -13.43
N VAL A 118 13.50 6.20 -14.16
CA VAL A 118 14.80 6.81 -13.80
C VAL A 118 14.68 8.31 -13.53
N ARG A 119 13.86 9.03 -14.30
CA ARG A 119 13.65 10.47 -14.11
C ARG A 119 12.98 10.75 -12.76
N HIS A 120 11.98 9.96 -12.39
CA HIS A 120 11.30 10.12 -11.11
C HIS A 120 12.19 9.79 -9.92
N VAL A 121 13.08 8.80 -10.05
CA VAL A 121 14.08 8.52 -9.01
C VAL A 121 15.01 9.71 -8.82
N ARG A 122 15.54 10.29 -9.91
CA ARG A 122 16.50 11.39 -9.85
C ARG A 122 15.88 12.73 -9.49
N GLU A 123 14.70 13.05 -10.03
CA GLU A 123 14.08 14.37 -9.91
C GLU A 123 13.10 14.47 -8.73
N ALA A 124 12.28 13.44 -8.50
CA ALA A 124 11.30 13.44 -7.44
C ALA A 124 11.87 12.90 -6.12
N LEU A 125 12.51 11.72 -6.14
CA LEU A 125 13.14 11.16 -4.93
C LEU A 125 14.50 11.78 -4.62
N ARG A 126 15.16 12.37 -5.64
CA ARG A 126 16.50 12.99 -5.54
C ARG A 126 17.55 12.03 -4.98
N THR A 127 17.56 10.81 -5.48
CA THR A 127 18.47 9.75 -5.06
C THR A 127 19.04 8.98 -6.25
N THR A 128 19.87 7.98 -6.00
CA THR A 128 20.44 7.11 -7.04
C THR A 128 19.52 5.91 -7.31
N LEU A 129 19.73 5.23 -8.42
CA LEU A 129 18.96 4.03 -8.77
C LEU A 129 19.23 2.90 -7.77
N GLU A 130 20.49 2.74 -7.36
CA GLU A 130 20.92 1.74 -6.39
C GLU A 130 20.23 1.96 -5.03
N GLU A 131 20.20 3.21 -4.55
CA GLU A 131 19.50 3.53 -3.29
C GLU A 131 17.99 3.33 -3.43
N ASN A 132 17.38 3.66 -4.58
CA ASN A 132 15.96 3.38 -4.82
C ASN A 132 15.65 1.89 -4.71
N LEU A 133 16.47 1.03 -5.31
CA LEU A 133 16.33 -0.42 -5.19
C LEU A 133 16.52 -0.89 -3.74
N ALA A 134 17.50 -0.34 -3.02
CA ALA A 134 17.69 -0.64 -1.60
C ALA A 134 16.49 -0.19 -0.75
N MET A 135 15.92 1.00 -1.02
CA MET A 135 14.70 1.47 -0.34
C MET A 135 13.54 0.49 -0.52
N VAL A 136 13.34 -0.04 -1.72
CA VAL A 136 12.31 -1.04 -2.01
C VAL A 136 12.60 -2.33 -1.25
N ALA A 137 13.79 -2.90 -1.44
CA ALA A 137 14.18 -4.18 -0.85
C ALA A 137 14.08 -4.17 0.68
N ASP A 138 14.64 -3.13 1.33
CA ASP A 138 14.60 -2.99 2.78
C ASP A 138 13.18 -2.87 3.32
N THR A 139 12.33 -2.07 2.65
CA THR A 139 10.97 -1.83 3.11
C THR A 139 10.10 -3.07 2.95
N VAL A 140 10.20 -3.75 1.81
CA VAL A 140 9.46 -5.01 1.56
C VAL A 140 9.89 -6.07 2.58
N ALA A 141 11.21 -6.29 2.72
CA ALA A 141 11.74 -7.30 3.65
C ALA A 141 11.33 -7.02 5.09
N PHE A 142 11.37 -5.74 5.51
CA PHE A 142 10.98 -5.35 6.86
C PHE A 142 9.48 -5.61 7.11
N LEU A 143 8.59 -5.16 6.24
CA LEU A 143 7.14 -5.33 6.40
C LEU A 143 6.73 -6.81 6.35
N VAL A 144 7.33 -7.60 5.45
CA VAL A 144 7.13 -9.06 5.40
C VAL A 144 7.63 -9.71 6.70
N GLY A 145 8.79 -9.30 7.23
CA GLY A 145 9.29 -9.74 8.52
C GLY A 145 8.38 -9.39 9.70
N GLN A 146 7.57 -8.33 9.57
CA GLN A 146 6.52 -7.95 10.53
C GLN A 146 5.18 -8.66 10.27
N GLY A 147 5.15 -9.66 9.39
CA GLY A 147 3.96 -10.47 9.09
C GLY A 147 2.93 -9.78 8.19
N ARG A 148 3.34 -8.74 7.44
CA ARG A 148 2.45 -8.09 6.47
C ARG A 148 2.58 -8.74 5.10
N ARG A 149 1.46 -8.88 4.39
CA ARG A 149 1.48 -9.12 2.95
C ARG A 149 1.80 -7.80 2.26
N VAL A 150 2.71 -7.81 1.27
CA VAL A 150 3.14 -6.59 0.59
C VAL A 150 2.83 -6.70 -0.89
N PHE A 151 2.18 -5.65 -1.43
CA PHE A 151 2.09 -5.36 -2.85
C PHE A 151 3.05 -4.23 -3.19
N LEU A 152 3.65 -4.30 -4.37
CA LEU A 152 4.49 -3.24 -4.92
C LEU A 152 3.78 -2.61 -6.11
N ASP A 153 3.43 -1.33 -5.96
CA ASP A 153 2.91 -0.49 -7.04
C ASP A 153 4.10 0.16 -7.76
N CYS A 154 4.48 -0.40 -8.90
CA CYS A 154 5.61 0.06 -9.72
C CYS A 154 5.16 1.24 -10.58
N GLU A 155 5.16 2.44 -10.02
CA GLU A 155 4.69 3.66 -10.67
C GLU A 155 5.51 3.99 -11.93
N HIS A 156 4.83 4.24 -13.04
CA HIS A 156 5.42 4.45 -14.37
C HIS A 156 6.26 3.27 -14.88
N PHE A 157 5.82 2.04 -14.58
CA PHE A 157 6.54 0.81 -14.93
C PHE A 157 6.89 0.72 -16.42
N PHE A 158 5.95 0.99 -17.32
CA PHE A 158 6.19 0.87 -18.76
C PHE A 158 7.14 1.93 -19.30
N ASP A 159 7.13 3.13 -18.74
CA ASP A 159 8.11 4.18 -19.10
C ASP A 159 9.50 3.78 -18.60
N GLY A 160 9.58 3.24 -17.38
CA GLY A 160 10.81 2.70 -16.82
C GLY A 160 11.36 1.52 -17.64
N TYR A 161 10.48 0.60 -18.03
CA TYR A 161 10.84 -0.54 -18.89
C TYR A 161 11.46 -0.09 -20.23
N ALA A 162 10.88 0.93 -20.86
CA ALA A 162 11.38 1.45 -22.13
C ALA A 162 12.70 2.23 -21.97
N ALA A 163 12.93 2.85 -20.81
CA ALA A 163 14.09 3.70 -20.57
C ALA A 163 15.30 2.94 -20.02
N ASP A 164 15.10 2.02 -19.07
CA ASP A 164 16.17 1.28 -18.39
C ASP A 164 15.64 -0.03 -17.80
N LEU A 165 15.94 -1.15 -18.46
CA LEU A 165 15.55 -2.48 -18.01
C LEU A 165 16.14 -2.86 -16.65
N SER A 166 17.29 -2.30 -16.26
CA SER A 166 17.94 -2.67 -15.00
C SER A 166 17.17 -2.23 -13.77
N LEU A 167 16.38 -1.16 -13.88
CA LEU A 167 15.62 -0.60 -12.76
C LEU A 167 14.37 -1.43 -12.39
N ILE A 168 13.85 -2.20 -13.34
CA ILE A 168 12.62 -2.99 -13.14
C ILE A 168 12.89 -4.46 -12.78
N HIS A 169 14.14 -4.89 -12.74
CA HIS A 169 14.55 -6.18 -12.19
C HIS A 169 14.67 -6.07 -10.66
N ILE A 170 13.55 -5.74 -10.00
CA ILE A 170 13.45 -5.63 -8.54
C ILE A 170 13.26 -7.00 -7.93
#